data_9b4e9b6400afff2c62d2c773a78fdfc2
#
_entry.id   9b4e9b6400afff2c62d2c773a78fdfc2
#
_cell.length_a   1.000
_cell.length_b   1.000
_cell.length_c   1.000
_cell.angle_alpha   90.00
_cell.angle_beta   90.00
_cell.angle_gamma   90.00
#
_symmetry.space_group_name_H-M   'P 1'
#
loop_
_entity.id
_entity.type
_entity.pdbx_description
1 polymer ?
#
loop_
_entity_poly.entity_id
_entity_poly.type
_entity_poly.pdbx_seq_one_letter_code
_entity_poly.pdbx_strand_id
1 'polypeptide(L)'
;MILKIIFSFAASIINFFFILFFIISPSFAEKTIKYHPKDHGVVSIMYHRFNENKYPSTNIKIDIFKKQLELIEESNIEYYDPAKFDNEYYIPKKNHKILITIDDAFLSFYENAWPILKKKKIPFILFVSTEPVGKSGYMNWEQIKEVSSYDFAFIGNHSHTHKYLLD
;
A
#
# COMPACT_ATOMS: atom_id res chain seq x y z
N MET A 1 -17.93 48.46 47.17
CA MET A 1 -18.43 48.77 45.82
C MET A 1 -17.41 48.48 44.76
N ILE A 2 -16.15 48.86 44.91
CA ILE A 2 -15.05 48.66 43.94
C ILE A 2 -14.77 47.16 43.65
N LEU A 3 -14.78 46.29 44.66
CA LEU A 3 -14.49 44.85 44.50
C LEU A 3 -15.50 44.11 43.62
N LYS A 4 -16.79 44.45 43.69
CA LYS A 4 -17.84 43.87 42.81
C LYS A 4 -17.69 44.26 41.34
N ILE A 5 -17.17 45.48 41.07
CA ILE A 5 -16.94 45.93 39.70
C ILE A 5 -15.76 45.19 39.07
N ILE A 6 -14.69 44.93 39.83
CA ILE A 6 -13.51 44.18 39.34
C ILE A 6 -13.88 42.74 39.00
N PHE A 7 -14.69 42.05 39.85
CA PHE A 7 -15.15 40.68 39.56
C PHE A 7 -16.07 40.61 38.35
N SER A 8 -16.92 41.58 38.14
CA SER A 8 -17.79 41.63 36.97
C SER A 8 -17.02 41.85 35.67
N PHE A 9 -15.97 42.69 35.70
CA PHE A 9 -15.12 42.94 34.55
C PHE A 9 -14.26 41.71 34.18
N ALA A 10 -13.70 41.02 35.16
CA ALA A 10 -12.93 39.79 34.96
C ALA A 10 -13.79 38.68 34.38
N ALA A 11 -15.02 38.50 34.87
CA ALA A 11 -15.95 37.50 34.34
C ALA A 11 -16.35 37.78 32.87
N SER A 12 -16.53 39.05 32.51
CA SER A 12 -16.84 39.44 31.10
C SER A 12 -15.67 39.21 30.16
N ILE A 13 -14.42 39.43 30.59
CA ILE A 13 -13.23 39.19 29.79
C ILE A 13 -13.04 37.69 29.58
N ILE A 14 -13.22 36.85 30.59
CA ILE A 14 -13.11 35.38 30.49
C ILE A 14 -14.16 34.85 29.53
N ASN A 15 -15.42 35.31 29.60
CA ASN A 15 -16.45 34.88 28.64
C ASN A 15 -16.15 35.34 27.22
N PHE A 16 -15.59 36.51 27.01
CA PHE A 16 -15.21 37.02 25.69
C PHE A 16 -14.09 36.17 25.07
N PHE A 17 -13.08 35.79 25.83
CA PHE A 17 -12.02 34.87 25.35
C PHE A 17 -12.54 33.45 25.06
N PHE A 18 -13.50 32.94 25.86
CA PHE A 18 -14.13 31.65 25.61
C PHE A 18 -14.93 31.65 24.30
N ILE A 19 -15.69 32.70 24.02
CA ILE A 19 -16.44 32.88 22.78
C ILE A 19 -15.48 33.02 21.59
N LEU A 20 -14.40 33.78 21.73
CA LEU A 20 -13.39 33.96 20.70
C LEU A 20 -12.67 32.66 20.38
N PHE A 21 -12.40 31.81 21.37
CA PHE A 21 -11.78 30.50 21.18
C PHE A 21 -12.67 29.57 20.38
N PHE A 22 -13.99 29.60 20.59
CA PHE A 22 -14.94 28.82 19.79
C PHE A 22 -15.11 29.32 18.34
N ILE A 23 -14.95 30.63 18.12
CA ILE A 23 -15.08 31.23 16.77
C ILE A 23 -13.81 31.00 15.94
N ILE A 24 -12.63 30.90 16.59
CA ILE A 24 -11.33 30.74 15.93
C ILE A 24 -10.90 29.25 15.88
N SER A 25 -11.68 28.33 16.46
CA SER A 25 -11.42 26.90 16.28
C SER A 25 -11.43 26.60 14.78
N PRO A 26 -10.31 26.19 14.16
CA PRO A 26 -10.34 25.81 12.76
C PRO A 26 -11.34 24.67 12.64
N SER A 27 -12.43 24.92 11.95
CA SER A 27 -13.31 23.86 11.48
C SER A 27 -12.44 22.98 10.58
N PHE A 28 -11.94 21.86 11.12
CA PHE A 28 -11.49 20.77 10.29
C PHE A 28 -12.73 20.26 9.55
N ALA A 29 -13.04 20.94 8.45
CA ALA A 29 -13.98 20.42 7.49
C ALA A 29 -13.37 19.10 7.01
N GLU A 30 -13.87 18.00 7.53
CA GLU A 30 -13.59 16.66 7.04
C GLU A 30 -13.91 16.70 5.55
N LYS A 31 -12.86 16.71 4.72
CA LYS A 31 -12.99 16.74 3.27
C LYS A 31 -13.58 15.39 2.88
N THR A 32 -14.90 15.30 2.86
CA THR A 32 -15.59 14.11 2.37
C THR A 32 -15.19 13.93 0.91
N ILE A 33 -14.27 13.00 0.69
CA ILE A 33 -13.89 12.56 -0.64
C ILE A 33 -15.11 11.84 -1.20
N LYS A 34 -15.83 12.48 -2.12
CA LYS A 34 -16.87 11.81 -2.91
C LYS A 34 -16.19 10.77 -3.79
N TYR A 35 -16.20 9.54 -3.36
CA TYR A 35 -15.73 8.39 -4.12
C TYR A 35 -16.72 8.08 -5.24
N HIS A 36 -16.29 8.16 -6.48
CA HIS A 36 -17.02 7.68 -7.66
C HIS A 36 -16.35 6.39 -8.16
N PRO A 37 -16.86 5.20 -7.80
CA PRO A 37 -16.18 3.93 -8.07
C PRO A 37 -15.99 3.60 -9.55
N LYS A 38 -16.62 4.34 -10.46
CA LYS A 38 -16.65 4.00 -11.89
C LYS A 38 -15.48 4.57 -12.70
N ASP A 39 -14.78 5.57 -12.18
CA ASP A 39 -13.89 6.37 -13.04
C ASP A 39 -12.40 6.29 -12.70
N HIS A 40 -12.03 5.70 -11.55
CA HIS A 40 -10.64 5.64 -11.10
C HIS A 40 -10.45 4.67 -9.93
N GLY A 41 -9.23 4.20 -9.74
CA GLY A 41 -8.87 3.33 -8.64
C GLY A 41 -7.58 2.55 -8.89
N VAL A 42 -7.11 1.87 -7.86
CA VAL A 42 -6.01 0.91 -7.95
C VAL A 42 -6.59 -0.49 -7.78
N VAL A 43 -6.36 -1.34 -8.77
CA VAL A 43 -6.70 -2.77 -8.70
C VAL A 43 -5.42 -3.52 -8.33
N SER A 44 -5.42 -4.18 -7.17
CA SER A 44 -4.32 -5.05 -6.78
C SER A 44 -4.50 -6.45 -7.38
N ILE A 45 -3.46 -6.93 -8.04
CA ILE A 45 -3.36 -8.32 -8.52
C ILE A 45 -2.31 -9.01 -7.66
N MET A 46 -2.75 -10.00 -6.88
CA MET A 46 -1.91 -10.72 -5.93
C MET A 46 -1.41 -12.03 -6.52
N TYR A 47 -0.13 -12.29 -6.36
CA TYR A 47 0.54 -13.53 -6.72
C TYR A 47 1.31 -14.11 -5.53
N HIS A 48 1.63 -15.42 -5.59
CA HIS A 48 2.44 -16.09 -4.58
C HIS A 48 3.56 -16.90 -5.24
N ARG A 49 3.19 -17.99 -5.92
CA ARG A 49 4.11 -18.97 -6.51
C ARG A 49 4.10 -18.89 -8.03
N PHE A 50 5.22 -19.22 -8.65
CA PHE A 50 5.36 -19.15 -10.10
C PHE A 50 5.96 -20.44 -10.65
N ASN A 51 5.24 -21.05 -11.58
CA ASN A 51 5.70 -22.22 -12.34
C ASN A 51 6.02 -23.46 -11.49
N GLU A 52 5.42 -23.57 -10.31
CA GLU A 52 5.49 -24.79 -9.49
C GLU A 52 4.46 -25.82 -9.96
N ASN A 53 4.73 -27.11 -9.69
CA ASN A 53 3.80 -28.20 -10.01
C ASN A 53 2.80 -28.52 -8.90
N LYS A 54 2.97 -27.87 -7.73
CA LYS A 54 2.13 -28.03 -6.55
C LYS A 54 1.36 -26.74 -6.27
N TYR A 55 0.35 -26.82 -5.41
CA TYR A 55 -0.41 -25.68 -4.90
C TYR A 55 -1.13 -24.86 -5.99
N PRO A 56 -2.03 -25.49 -6.77
CA PRO A 56 -2.64 -24.83 -7.95
C PRO A 56 -3.47 -23.59 -7.60
N SER A 57 -3.93 -23.46 -6.37
CA SER A 57 -4.69 -22.26 -5.91
C SER A 57 -3.84 -21.02 -5.72
N THR A 58 -2.52 -21.17 -5.50
CA THR A 58 -1.60 -20.05 -5.23
C THR A 58 -0.46 -19.97 -6.25
N ASN A 59 -0.50 -20.82 -7.30
CA ASN A 59 0.55 -20.90 -8.30
C ASN A 59 0.05 -20.45 -9.67
N ILE A 60 0.84 -19.67 -10.37
CA ILE A 60 0.60 -19.29 -11.76
C ILE A 60 1.71 -19.83 -12.66
N LYS A 61 1.34 -20.30 -13.86
CA LYS A 61 2.32 -20.65 -14.89
C LYS A 61 2.99 -19.40 -15.43
N ILE A 62 4.28 -19.47 -15.68
CA ILE A 62 5.06 -18.29 -16.06
C ILE A 62 4.65 -17.72 -17.43
N ASP A 63 4.19 -18.54 -18.35
CA ASP A 63 3.64 -18.10 -19.64
C ASP A 63 2.33 -17.32 -19.47
N ILE A 64 1.47 -17.74 -18.54
CA ILE A 64 0.24 -17.01 -18.21
C ILE A 64 0.57 -15.67 -17.53
N PHE A 65 1.52 -15.65 -16.59
CA PHE A 65 1.98 -14.40 -15.97
C PHE A 65 2.50 -13.41 -17.03
N LYS A 66 3.36 -13.86 -17.96
CA LYS A 66 3.83 -13.02 -19.06
C LYS A 66 2.69 -12.46 -19.90
N LYS A 67 1.72 -13.31 -20.25
CA LYS A 67 0.56 -12.87 -21.03
C LYS A 67 -0.31 -11.86 -20.30
N GLN A 68 -0.46 -11.98 -18.97
CA GLN A 68 -1.18 -10.98 -18.18
C GLN A 68 -0.46 -9.63 -18.20
N LEU A 69 0.89 -9.60 -18.09
CA LEU A 69 1.66 -8.36 -18.19
C LEU A 69 1.52 -7.73 -19.59
N GLU A 70 1.56 -8.53 -20.65
CA GLU A 70 1.34 -8.08 -22.04
C GLU A 70 -0.05 -7.45 -22.21
N LEU A 71 -1.09 -8.09 -21.69
CA LEU A 71 -2.46 -7.55 -21.75
C LEU A 71 -2.60 -6.21 -21.01
N ILE A 72 -1.94 -6.04 -19.87
CA ILE A 72 -1.92 -4.77 -19.13
C ILE A 72 -1.25 -3.68 -19.98
N GLU A 73 -0.09 -3.98 -20.56
CA GLU A 73 0.65 -3.06 -21.44
C GLU A 73 -0.17 -2.68 -22.68
N GLU A 74 -0.79 -3.65 -23.36
CA GLU A 74 -1.64 -3.42 -24.54
C GLU A 74 -2.91 -2.61 -24.21
N SER A 75 -3.41 -2.72 -23.01
CA SER A 75 -4.58 -1.97 -22.53
C SER A 75 -4.28 -0.51 -22.19
N ASN A 76 -3.03 -0.08 -22.25
CA ASN A 76 -2.56 1.23 -21.79
C ASN A 76 -2.92 1.53 -20.32
N ILE A 77 -3.06 0.48 -19.49
CA ILE A 77 -3.25 0.62 -18.05
C ILE A 77 -1.88 0.77 -17.39
N GLU A 78 -1.70 1.84 -16.65
CA GLU A 78 -0.44 2.09 -15.94
C GLU A 78 -0.31 1.21 -14.69
N TYR A 79 0.93 0.82 -14.37
CA TYR A 79 1.23 0.25 -13.07
C TYR A 79 1.25 1.35 -12.00
N TYR A 80 0.69 1.02 -10.83
CA TYR A 80 0.74 1.90 -9.67
C TYR A 80 2.12 1.80 -9.01
N ASP A 81 2.73 2.96 -8.78
CA ASP A 81 4.01 3.06 -8.09
C ASP A 81 3.79 3.16 -6.57
N PRO A 82 4.17 2.14 -5.78
CA PRO A 82 4.00 2.15 -4.34
C PRO A 82 4.73 3.30 -3.61
N ALA A 83 5.79 3.88 -4.19
CA ALA A 83 6.46 5.06 -3.63
C ALA A 83 5.54 6.28 -3.50
N LYS A 84 4.45 6.31 -4.24
CA LYS A 84 3.47 7.40 -4.21
C LYS A 84 2.42 7.25 -3.12
N PHE A 85 2.44 6.13 -2.37
CA PHE A 85 1.42 5.83 -1.36
C PHE A 85 1.38 6.87 -0.23
N ASP A 86 2.54 7.35 0.21
CA ASP A 86 2.64 8.32 1.31
C ASP A 86 2.33 9.77 0.92
N ASN A 87 2.50 10.12 -0.36
CA ASN A 87 2.34 11.49 -0.83
C ASN A 87 1.00 11.77 -1.50
N GLU A 88 0.33 10.74 -1.94
CA GLU A 88 -0.94 10.82 -2.61
C GLU A 88 -1.96 9.93 -1.89
N TYR A 89 -2.62 10.45 -0.88
CA TYR A 89 -3.95 9.96 -0.47
C TYR A 89 -4.93 10.01 -1.68
N TYR A 90 -4.38 9.96 -2.88
CA TYR A 90 -5.12 10.16 -4.11
C TYR A 90 -5.17 8.87 -4.90
N ILE A 91 -6.32 8.25 -4.81
CA ILE A 91 -6.85 7.44 -5.89
C ILE A 91 -6.60 8.22 -7.19
N PRO A 92 -5.95 7.63 -8.20
CA PRO A 92 -5.68 8.31 -9.46
C PRO A 92 -6.94 8.97 -10.00
N LYS A 93 -6.88 10.25 -10.28
CA LYS A 93 -8.06 11.04 -10.70
C LYS A 93 -8.57 10.69 -12.10
N LYS A 94 -7.80 9.92 -12.87
CA LYS A 94 -8.17 9.45 -14.21
C LYS A 94 -7.53 8.09 -14.43
N ASN A 95 -8.32 7.14 -14.91
CA ASN A 95 -7.95 5.77 -15.25
C ASN A 95 -7.64 4.87 -14.04
N HIS A 96 -7.90 3.59 -14.19
CA HIS A 96 -7.48 2.56 -13.25
C HIS A 96 -5.98 2.33 -13.38
N LYS A 97 -5.34 1.97 -12.27
CA LYS A 97 -3.95 1.50 -12.25
C LYS A 97 -3.88 0.10 -11.67
N ILE A 98 -2.87 -0.65 -12.05
CA ILE A 98 -2.62 -2.00 -11.54
C ILE A 98 -1.48 -1.94 -10.53
N LEU A 99 -1.73 -2.46 -9.32
CA LEU A 99 -0.70 -2.75 -8.34
C LEU A 99 -0.41 -4.26 -8.34
N ILE A 100 0.83 -4.63 -8.58
CA ILE A 100 1.27 -6.02 -8.43
C ILE A 100 1.73 -6.24 -7.00
N THR A 101 1.20 -7.27 -6.35
CA THR A 101 1.67 -7.75 -5.05
C THR A 101 2.09 -9.20 -5.12
N ILE A 102 3.15 -9.53 -4.41
CA ILE A 102 3.72 -10.88 -4.33
C ILE A 102 3.79 -11.24 -2.86
N ASP A 103 3.13 -12.31 -2.45
CA ASP A 103 3.07 -12.71 -1.06
C ASP A 103 4.04 -13.86 -0.74
N ASP A 104 4.45 -13.94 0.53
CA ASP A 104 5.24 -15.01 1.17
C ASP A 104 6.72 -15.09 0.80
N ALA A 105 7.20 -14.38 -0.19
CA ALA A 105 8.58 -14.45 -0.67
C ALA A 105 9.03 -15.89 -1.05
N PHE A 106 8.20 -16.62 -1.82
CA PHE A 106 8.58 -17.94 -2.32
C PHE A 106 9.78 -17.89 -3.28
N LEU A 107 10.63 -18.91 -3.23
CA LEU A 107 11.80 -19.02 -4.11
C LEU A 107 11.40 -19.00 -5.59
N SER A 108 10.26 -19.59 -5.92
CA SER A 108 9.75 -19.63 -7.30
C SER A 108 9.44 -18.24 -7.87
N PHE A 109 9.11 -17.24 -7.03
CA PHE A 109 9.03 -15.85 -7.46
C PHE A 109 10.40 -15.33 -7.90
N TYR A 110 11.41 -15.52 -7.07
CA TYR A 110 12.77 -15.03 -7.36
C TYR A 110 13.35 -15.66 -8.63
N GLU A 111 13.13 -16.96 -8.82
CA GLU A 111 13.67 -17.70 -9.96
C GLU A 111 12.93 -17.42 -11.28
N ASN A 112 11.60 -17.23 -11.24
CA ASN A 112 10.79 -17.19 -12.46
C ASN A 112 10.21 -15.80 -12.78
N ALA A 113 9.65 -15.08 -11.81
CA ALA A 113 8.95 -13.81 -12.07
C ALA A 113 9.85 -12.58 -11.88
N TRP A 114 10.75 -12.61 -10.89
CA TRP A 114 11.64 -11.48 -10.61
C TRP A 114 12.49 -11.07 -11.82
N PRO A 115 13.12 -11.97 -12.60
CA PRO A 115 13.86 -11.56 -13.80
C PRO A 115 13.02 -10.80 -14.83
N ILE A 116 11.72 -11.11 -14.91
CA ILE A 116 10.79 -10.45 -15.84
C ILE A 116 10.46 -9.05 -15.33
N LEU A 117 10.04 -8.92 -14.06
CA LEU A 117 9.73 -7.64 -13.44
C LEU A 117 10.94 -6.71 -13.43
N LYS A 118 12.13 -7.24 -13.13
CA LYS A 118 13.41 -6.53 -13.17
C LYS A 118 13.71 -5.97 -14.56
N LYS A 119 13.60 -6.79 -15.59
CA LYS A 119 13.85 -6.37 -16.98
C LYS A 119 12.87 -5.28 -17.44
N LYS A 120 11.62 -5.39 -17.07
CA LYS A 120 10.56 -4.46 -17.47
C LYS A 120 10.44 -3.24 -16.53
N LYS A 121 11.14 -3.25 -15.38
CA LYS A 121 11.05 -2.24 -14.31
C LYS A 121 9.61 -2.02 -13.84
N ILE A 122 8.84 -3.12 -13.74
CA ILE A 122 7.44 -3.05 -13.30
C ILE A 122 7.43 -2.92 -11.77
N PRO A 123 6.77 -1.87 -11.21
CA PRO A 123 6.68 -1.68 -9.77
C PRO A 123 5.79 -2.75 -9.12
N PHE A 124 6.21 -3.21 -7.94
CA PHE A 124 5.47 -4.20 -7.16
C PHE A 124 5.82 -4.14 -5.68
N ILE A 125 5.01 -4.77 -4.85
CA ILE A 125 5.29 -4.99 -3.43
C ILE A 125 5.52 -6.48 -3.20
N LEU A 126 6.65 -6.83 -2.56
CA LEU A 126 6.93 -8.16 -2.04
C LEU A 126 6.60 -8.18 -0.54
N PHE A 127 5.53 -8.85 -0.17
CA PHE A 127 5.16 -9.05 1.23
C PHE A 127 5.86 -10.27 1.81
N VAL A 128 6.67 -10.06 2.86
CA VAL A 128 7.57 -11.07 3.41
C VAL A 128 7.06 -11.58 4.75
N SER A 129 6.72 -12.87 4.81
CA SER A 129 6.60 -13.62 6.08
C SER A 129 7.99 -14.00 6.55
N THR A 130 8.40 -13.56 7.74
CA THR A 130 9.82 -13.63 8.11
C THR A 130 10.28 -14.96 8.68
N GLU A 131 9.40 -15.79 9.23
CA GLU A 131 9.77 -17.12 9.76
C GLU A 131 10.28 -18.10 8.69
N PRO A 132 9.67 -18.19 7.50
CA PRO A 132 10.09 -19.15 6.48
C PRO A 132 11.33 -18.70 5.68
N VAL A 133 11.79 -17.45 5.80
CA VAL A 133 12.96 -16.96 5.05
C VAL A 133 14.17 -17.86 5.26
N GLY A 134 14.77 -18.29 4.15
CA GLY A 134 15.91 -19.22 4.13
C GLY A 134 15.55 -20.70 4.29
N LYS A 135 14.28 -21.03 4.52
CA LYS A 135 13.81 -22.43 4.49
C LYS A 135 13.62 -22.89 3.03
N SER A 136 13.58 -24.20 2.84
CA SER A 136 13.36 -24.80 1.50
C SER A 136 12.07 -24.26 0.86
N GLY A 137 12.17 -23.80 -0.39
CA GLY A 137 11.07 -23.23 -1.17
C GLY A 137 10.82 -21.74 -0.95
N TYR A 138 11.59 -21.08 -0.09
CA TYR A 138 11.50 -19.64 0.18
C TYR A 138 12.81 -18.92 -0.18
N MET A 139 12.71 -17.64 -0.45
CA MET A 139 13.86 -16.77 -0.63
C MET A 139 14.68 -16.69 0.67
N ASN A 140 15.98 -16.46 0.53
CA ASN A 140 16.87 -16.10 1.65
C ASN A 140 16.96 -14.56 1.77
N TRP A 141 17.61 -14.07 2.84
CA TRP A 141 17.74 -12.64 3.10
C TRP A 141 18.60 -11.91 2.05
N GLU A 142 19.59 -12.56 1.45
CA GLU A 142 20.43 -12.00 0.40
C GLU A 142 19.60 -11.73 -0.87
N GLN A 143 18.72 -12.67 -1.24
CA GLN A 143 17.81 -12.52 -2.37
C GLN A 143 16.78 -11.42 -2.12
N ILE A 144 16.20 -11.34 -0.92
CA ILE A 144 15.28 -10.26 -0.55
C ILE A 144 15.99 -8.91 -0.59
N LYS A 145 17.22 -8.83 -0.10
CA LYS A 145 18.05 -7.63 -0.14
C LYS A 145 18.39 -7.22 -1.58
N GLU A 146 18.71 -8.17 -2.46
CA GLU A 146 18.88 -7.88 -3.88
C GLU A 146 17.62 -7.25 -4.47
N VAL A 147 16.46 -7.87 -4.27
CA VAL A 147 15.18 -7.34 -4.77
C VAL A 147 14.93 -5.93 -4.24
N SER A 148 15.11 -5.70 -2.94
CA SER A 148 14.87 -4.40 -2.30
C SER A 148 15.83 -3.29 -2.74
N SER A 149 16.91 -3.61 -3.43
CA SER A 149 17.86 -2.61 -3.92
C SER A 149 17.40 -1.85 -5.17
N TYR A 150 16.26 -2.25 -5.75
CA TYR A 150 15.69 -1.60 -6.93
C TYR A 150 14.57 -0.64 -6.53
N ASP A 151 14.56 0.55 -7.12
CA ASP A 151 13.64 1.66 -6.82
C ASP A 151 12.17 1.37 -7.13
N PHE A 152 11.88 0.37 -7.94
CA PHE A 152 10.53 -0.11 -8.28
C PHE A 152 10.11 -1.35 -7.48
N ALA A 153 10.94 -1.90 -6.58
CA ALA A 153 10.66 -3.07 -5.78
C ALA A 153 10.52 -2.69 -4.30
N PHE A 154 9.32 -2.85 -3.75
CA PHE A 154 8.99 -2.47 -2.38
C PHE A 154 8.84 -3.72 -1.52
N ILE A 155 9.34 -3.66 -0.28
CA ILE A 155 9.20 -4.74 0.69
C ILE A 155 8.11 -4.37 1.69
N GLY A 156 7.09 -5.21 1.79
CA GLY A 156 6.02 -5.12 2.76
C GLY A 156 6.13 -6.20 3.84
N ASN A 157 5.48 -5.98 4.97
CA ASN A 157 5.38 -6.95 6.05
C ASN A 157 4.21 -7.92 5.78
N HIS A 158 4.44 -9.24 5.97
CA HIS A 158 3.41 -10.28 5.90
C HIS A 158 3.37 -11.14 7.17
N SER A 159 3.51 -10.54 8.32
CA SER A 159 3.65 -11.15 9.64
C SER A 159 4.95 -11.99 9.81
N HIS A 160 5.09 -12.64 10.94
CA HIS A 160 6.22 -13.55 11.20
C HIS A 160 5.89 -14.99 10.79
N THR A 161 4.84 -15.53 11.33
CA THR A 161 4.50 -16.97 11.21
C THR A 161 3.38 -17.24 10.21
N HIS A 162 2.80 -16.24 9.61
CA HIS A 162 1.64 -16.35 8.70
C HIS A 162 0.43 -17.08 9.32
N LYS A 163 0.24 -16.94 10.65
CA LYS A 163 -0.92 -17.52 11.33
C LYS A 163 -2.19 -16.71 11.05
N TYR A 164 -3.32 -17.41 11.06
CA TYR A 164 -4.62 -16.73 11.06
C TYR A 164 -4.75 -15.89 12.33
N LEU A 165 -5.17 -14.61 12.17
CA LEU A 165 -5.27 -13.67 13.29
C LEU A 165 -6.56 -13.82 14.11
N LEU A 166 -7.45 -14.73 13.73
CA LEU A 166 -8.76 -14.95 14.36
C LEU A 166 -8.83 -16.24 15.19
N ASP A 167 -7.72 -16.90 15.43
CA ASP A 167 -7.62 -18.11 16.28
C ASP A 167 -7.34 -17.76 17.75
#